data_93e077c64ca4ac323f77bf57f0a87afc
#
_entry.id   93e077c64ca4ac323f77bf57f0a87afc
#
_cell.length_a   1.000
_cell.length_b   1.000
_cell.length_c   1.000
_cell.angle_alpha   90.00
_cell.angle_beta   90.00
_cell.angle_gamma   90.00
#
_symmetry.space_group_name_H-M   'P 1'
#
loop_
_entity.id
_entity.type
_entity.pdbx_description
1 polymer ?
#
loop_
_entity_poly.entity_id
_entity_poly.type
_entity_poly.pdbx_seq_one_letter_code
_entity_poly.pdbx_strand_id
1 'polypeptide(L)'
;MPMKLEAWPGGRWFRDLGENTGHFWGAVQAIKAPALLEICGPLFMSTPAVSNIQYRLSEENGLTRVRFVHRAMGWIGDADRGVDVGWTDLMNRIRTAAEKRGSKR
;
A
#
# COMPACT_ATOMS: atom_id res chain seq x y z
N MET A 1 -4.42 0.94 -16.10
CA MET A 1 -4.71 -0.41 -15.59
C MET A 1 -4.70 -0.40 -14.06
N PRO A 2 -5.70 -0.95 -13.42
CA PRO A 2 -5.74 -0.99 -11.97
C PRO A 2 -4.69 -1.95 -11.41
N MET A 3 -4.24 -1.66 -10.19
CA MET A 3 -3.39 -2.57 -9.44
C MET A 3 -4.21 -3.77 -8.98
N LYS A 4 -3.53 -4.91 -8.87
CA LYS A 4 -4.12 -6.14 -8.32
C LYS A 4 -3.42 -6.51 -7.02
N LEU A 5 -4.20 -6.98 -6.06
CA LEU A 5 -3.69 -7.45 -4.78
C LEU A 5 -4.24 -8.85 -4.50
N GLU A 6 -3.32 -9.77 -4.29
CA GLU A 6 -3.65 -11.13 -3.85
C GLU A 6 -3.58 -11.16 -2.32
N ALA A 7 -4.74 -11.17 -1.68
CA ALA A 7 -4.86 -10.90 -0.24
C ALA A 7 -4.63 -12.15 0.63
N TRP A 8 -3.42 -12.70 0.57
CA TRP A 8 -2.97 -13.81 1.42
C TRP A 8 -1.45 -13.73 1.60
N PRO A 9 -0.87 -14.38 2.61
CA PRO A 9 0.58 -14.35 2.80
C PRO A 9 1.34 -14.86 1.58
N GLY A 10 2.26 -14.07 1.08
CA GLY A 10 2.98 -14.35 -0.16
C GLY A 10 2.26 -13.88 -1.42
N GLY A 11 1.05 -13.38 -1.31
CA GLY A 11 0.30 -12.83 -2.43
C GLY A 11 0.99 -11.59 -3.01
N ARG A 12 0.75 -11.34 -4.29
CA ARG A 12 1.42 -10.26 -5.02
C ARG A 12 0.59 -8.99 -5.02
N TRP A 13 1.28 -7.86 -5.02
CA TRP A 13 0.70 -6.55 -5.33
C TRP A 13 1.40 -6.06 -6.59
N PHE A 14 0.67 -5.96 -7.68
CA PHE A 14 1.28 -5.78 -8.99
C PHE A 14 0.34 -5.10 -9.97
N ARG A 15 0.93 -4.63 -11.06
CA ARG A 15 0.20 -4.08 -12.20
C ARG A 15 0.51 -4.93 -13.42
N ASP A 16 -0.52 -5.54 -13.97
CA ASP A 16 -0.40 -6.36 -15.17
C ASP A 16 -0.88 -5.57 -16.39
N LEU A 17 0.02 -5.34 -17.33
CA LEU A 17 -0.26 -4.63 -18.58
C LEU A 17 -0.47 -5.58 -19.75
N GLY A 18 -0.45 -6.89 -19.52
CA GLY A 18 -0.59 -7.90 -20.55
C GLY A 18 0.74 -8.27 -21.22
N GLU A 19 0.77 -9.40 -21.90
CA GLU A 19 1.94 -9.89 -22.66
C GLU A 19 3.23 -9.93 -21.83
N ASN A 20 3.14 -10.39 -20.59
CA ASN A 20 4.26 -10.45 -19.65
C ASN A 20 4.90 -9.09 -19.36
N THR A 21 4.12 -8.02 -19.49
CA THR A 21 4.55 -6.66 -19.22
C THR A 21 3.81 -6.12 -18.01
N GLY A 22 4.51 -5.41 -17.15
CA GLY A 22 3.89 -4.82 -15.97
C GLY A 22 4.92 -4.48 -14.91
N HIS A 23 4.43 -4.25 -13.68
CA HIS A 23 5.26 -3.87 -12.55
C HIS A 23 4.89 -4.68 -11.31
N PHE A 24 5.90 -5.28 -10.70
CA PHE A 24 5.75 -5.92 -9.39
C PHE A 24 6.09 -4.89 -8.30
N TRP A 25 5.13 -4.59 -7.45
CA TRP A 25 5.32 -3.62 -6.37
C TRP A 25 5.70 -4.27 -5.05
N GLY A 26 5.19 -5.45 -4.78
CA GLY A 26 5.53 -6.13 -3.55
C GLY A 26 4.71 -7.38 -3.31
N ALA A 27 4.97 -8.00 -2.18
CA ALA A 27 4.26 -9.19 -1.74
C ALA A 27 3.72 -8.99 -0.33
N VAL A 28 2.59 -9.61 -0.04
CA VAL A 28 1.99 -9.58 1.29
C VAL A 28 2.91 -10.35 2.23
N GLN A 29 3.50 -9.65 3.18
CA GLN A 29 4.36 -10.23 4.20
C GLN A 29 3.52 -10.76 5.37
N ALA A 30 2.55 -9.98 5.79
CA ALA A 30 1.63 -10.35 6.84
C ALA A 30 0.26 -9.76 6.57
N ILE A 31 -0.77 -10.51 6.86
CA ILE A 31 -2.15 -10.03 6.76
C ILE A 31 -2.97 -10.63 7.89
N LYS A 32 -3.75 -9.78 8.56
CA LYS A 32 -4.70 -10.19 9.58
C LYS A 32 -5.93 -9.32 9.45
N ALA A 33 -6.89 -9.80 8.69
CA ALA A 33 -8.11 -9.03 8.45
C ALA A 33 -8.93 -8.91 9.74
N PRO A 34 -9.51 -7.74 9.99
CA PRO A 34 -9.40 -6.50 9.23
C PRO A 34 -8.32 -5.55 9.75
N ALA A 35 -7.40 -5.98 10.63
CA ALA A 35 -6.57 -5.10 11.44
C ALA A 35 -5.21 -4.77 10.83
N LEU A 36 -4.63 -5.66 10.02
CA LEU A 36 -3.26 -5.51 9.54
C LEU A 36 -3.10 -5.93 8.10
N LEU A 37 -2.38 -5.12 7.33
CA LEU A 37 -1.83 -5.49 6.03
C LEU A 37 -0.40 -4.96 5.96
N GLU A 38 0.56 -5.86 5.73
CA GLU A 38 1.96 -5.52 5.59
C GLU A 38 2.49 -6.05 4.26
N ILE A 39 3.10 -5.16 3.49
CA ILE A 39 3.63 -5.46 2.16
C ILE A 39 5.10 -5.11 2.11
N CYS A 40 5.90 -5.98 1.50
CA CYS A 40 7.33 -5.78 1.33
C CYS A 40 7.70 -5.89 -0.14
N GLY A 41 8.52 -4.98 -0.65
CA GLY A 41 8.98 -5.02 -2.03
C GLY A 41 9.53 -3.69 -2.53
N PRO A 42 9.83 -3.62 -3.83
CA PRO A 42 10.40 -2.40 -4.41
C PRO A 42 9.40 -1.26 -4.52
N LEU A 43 8.12 -1.54 -4.48
CA LEU A 43 7.03 -0.60 -4.73
C LEU A 43 7.21 0.06 -6.11
N PHE A 44 7.14 1.37 -6.19
CA PHE A 44 7.32 2.11 -7.44
C PHE A 44 8.76 2.60 -7.64
N MET A 45 9.66 2.21 -6.76
CA MET A 45 11.06 2.65 -6.84
C MET A 45 11.85 1.78 -7.82
N SER A 46 12.61 2.44 -8.69
CA SER A 46 13.50 1.77 -9.65
C SER A 46 14.96 1.85 -9.20
N THR A 47 15.18 1.82 -7.90
CA THR A 47 16.49 1.88 -7.26
C THR A 47 16.73 0.61 -6.44
N PRO A 48 17.98 0.29 -6.08
CA PRO A 48 18.26 -0.88 -5.24
C PRO A 48 17.82 -0.65 -3.79
N ALA A 49 16.52 -0.58 -3.59
CA ALA A 49 15.90 -0.36 -2.29
C ALA A 49 14.73 -1.33 -2.10
N VAL A 50 14.51 -1.71 -0.85
CA VAL A 50 13.37 -2.53 -0.46
C VAL A 50 12.54 -1.75 0.53
N SER A 51 11.23 -1.73 0.31
CA SER A 51 10.28 -1.02 1.17
C SER A 51 9.44 -2.01 1.96
N ASN A 52 9.03 -1.57 3.16
CA ASN A 52 8.03 -2.24 3.96
C ASN A 52 6.95 -1.22 4.26
N ILE A 53 5.72 -1.54 3.90
CA ILE A 53 4.57 -0.70 4.23
C ILE A 53 3.62 -1.47 5.13
N GLN A 54 3.04 -0.75 6.09
CA GLN A 54 2.08 -1.32 7.02
C GLN A 54 0.83 -0.47 7.07
N TYR A 55 -0.31 -1.12 6.93
CA TYR A 55 -1.62 -0.54 7.22
C TYR A 55 -2.15 -1.21 8.48
N ARG A 56 -2.35 -0.43 9.54
CA ARG A 56 -2.95 -0.91 10.78
C ARG A 56 -4.27 -0.19 11.01
N LEU A 57 -5.32 -0.95 11.21
CA LEU A 57 -6.65 -0.43 11.44
C LEU A 57 -7.06 -0.74 12.87
N SER A 58 -7.61 0.27 13.53
CA SER A 58 -8.17 0.11 14.88
C SER A 58 -9.47 0.89 14.96
N GLU A 59 -10.32 0.50 15.89
CA GLU A 59 -11.58 1.17 16.12
C GLU A 59 -11.49 1.99 17.39
N GLU A 60 -11.84 3.28 17.27
CA GLU A 60 -11.88 4.21 18.41
C GLU A 60 -13.16 5.03 18.33
N ASN A 61 -13.97 4.95 19.39
CA ASN A 61 -15.19 5.75 19.51
C ASN A 61 -16.13 5.63 18.30
N GLY A 62 -16.24 4.42 17.74
CA GLY A 62 -17.07 4.17 16.56
C GLY A 62 -16.46 4.58 15.23
N LEU A 63 -15.22 5.08 15.25
CA LEU A 63 -14.50 5.47 14.04
C LEU A 63 -13.34 4.51 13.79
N THR A 64 -13.04 4.28 12.51
CA THR A 64 -11.88 3.49 12.13
C THR A 64 -10.65 4.39 12.00
N ARG A 65 -9.62 4.07 12.75
CA ARG A 65 -8.33 4.74 12.67
C ARG A 65 -7.40 3.93 11.78
N VAL A 66 -6.82 4.57 10.78
CA VAL A 66 -5.81 3.95 9.91
C VAL A 66 -4.45 4.51 10.23
N ARG A 67 -3.51 3.63 10.58
CA ARG A 67 -2.11 4.00 10.74
C ARG A 67 -1.33 3.42 9.59
N PHE A 68 -0.67 4.28 8.84
CA PHE A 68 0.15 3.89 7.71
C PHE A 68 1.62 4.21 8.00
N VAL A 69 2.49 3.24 7.76
CA VAL A 69 3.94 3.41 7.94
C VAL A 69 4.65 2.90 6.70
N HIS A 70 5.51 3.71 6.12
CA HIS A 70 6.39 3.31 5.02
C HIS A 70 7.85 3.42 5.48
N ARG A 71 8.56 2.32 5.42
CA ARG A 71 9.99 2.25 5.70
C ARG A 71 10.70 1.71 4.46
N ALA A 72 11.86 2.27 4.16
CA ALA A 72 12.67 1.82 3.03
C ALA A 72 14.12 1.66 3.46
N MET A 73 14.79 0.65 2.88
CA MET A 73 16.19 0.37 3.11
C MET A 73 16.87 0.19 1.76
N GLY A 74 18.06 0.79 1.60
CA GLY A 74 18.83 0.72 0.39
C GLY A 74 19.20 2.10 -0.11
N TRP A 75 19.51 2.19 -1.41
CA TRP A 75 19.82 3.47 -2.02
C TRP A 75 18.54 4.22 -2.37
N ILE A 76 18.36 5.38 -1.78
CA ILE A 76 17.18 6.22 -1.98
C ILE A 76 17.63 7.50 -2.68
N GLY A 77 17.20 7.72 -3.92
CA GLY A 77 17.51 8.93 -4.67
C GLY A 77 16.68 10.13 -4.24
N ASP A 78 17.10 11.33 -4.64
CA ASP A 78 16.38 12.56 -4.29
C ASP A 78 14.96 12.56 -4.84
N ALA A 79 14.74 11.94 -6.00
CA ALA A 79 13.41 11.81 -6.58
C ALA A 79 12.46 10.99 -5.73
N ASP A 80 12.99 10.04 -4.94
CA ASP A 80 12.19 9.15 -4.09
C ASP A 80 11.86 9.79 -2.74
N ARG A 81 12.53 10.89 -2.37
CA ARG A 81 12.30 11.57 -1.09
C ARG A 81 10.96 12.31 -1.04
N GLY A 82 10.34 12.55 -2.18
CA GLY A 82 9.01 13.16 -2.26
C GLY A 82 7.87 12.16 -2.17
N VAL A 83 8.16 10.91 -1.87
CA VAL A 83 7.18 9.82 -1.84
C VAL A 83 6.07 10.03 -0.81
N ASP A 84 6.36 10.70 0.29
CA ASP A 84 5.39 10.98 1.34
C ASP A 84 4.20 11.82 0.84
N VAL A 85 4.44 12.72 -0.11
CA VAL A 85 3.37 13.50 -0.75
C VAL A 85 2.43 12.57 -1.53
N GLY A 86 3.01 11.65 -2.29
CA GLY A 86 2.23 10.65 -3.04
C GLY A 86 1.44 9.73 -2.12
N TRP A 87 2.02 9.30 -1.01
CA TRP A 87 1.32 8.47 -0.03
C TRP A 87 0.17 9.22 0.64
N THR A 88 0.37 10.49 0.97
CA THR A 88 -0.67 11.32 1.57
C THR A 88 -1.87 11.43 0.63
N ASP A 89 -1.63 11.68 -0.66
CA ASP A 89 -2.69 11.75 -1.66
C ASP A 89 -3.44 10.41 -1.78
N LEU A 90 -2.72 9.31 -1.85
CA LEU A 90 -3.30 7.97 -1.94
C LEU A 90 -4.17 7.67 -0.70
N MET A 91 -3.67 7.98 0.49
CA MET A 91 -4.41 7.76 1.73
C MET A 91 -5.68 8.60 1.78
N ASN A 92 -5.64 9.83 1.30
CA ASN A 92 -6.83 10.67 1.21
C ASN A 92 -7.87 10.10 0.26
N ARG A 93 -7.45 9.52 -0.86
CA ARG A 93 -8.36 8.86 -1.81
C ARG A 93 -9.01 7.63 -1.18
N ILE A 94 -8.24 6.84 -0.45
CA ILE A 94 -8.77 5.66 0.26
C ILE A 94 -9.80 6.09 1.30
N ARG A 95 -9.49 7.12 2.08
CA ARG A 95 -10.39 7.67 3.09
C ARG A 95 -11.70 8.14 2.48
N THR A 96 -11.64 8.89 1.40
CA THR A 96 -12.82 9.38 0.68
C THR A 96 -13.69 8.23 0.19
N ALA A 97 -13.09 7.20 -0.40
CA ALA A 97 -13.81 6.03 -0.88
C ALA A 97 -14.48 5.26 0.25
N ALA A 98 -13.81 5.11 1.39
CA ALA A 98 -14.34 4.42 2.55
C ALA A 98 -15.51 5.18 3.18
N GLU A 99 -15.40 6.50 3.32
CA GLU A 99 -16.48 7.35 3.85
C GLU A 99 -17.69 7.33 2.94
N LYS A 100 -17.47 7.33 1.63
CA LYS A 100 -18.54 7.26 0.64
C LYS A 100 -19.31 5.94 0.73
N ARG A 101 -18.62 4.82 0.96
CA ARG A 101 -19.25 3.53 1.19
C ARG A 101 -20.04 3.51 2.49
N GLY A 102 -19.51 4.11 3.54
CA GLY A 102 -20.16 4.21 4.83
C GLY A 102 -21.49 4.98 4.75
N SER A 103 -21.54 6.05 3.97
CA SER A 103 -22.73 6.88 3.83
C SER A 103 -23.86 6.24 3.00
N LYS A 104 -23.57 5.15 2.30
CA LYS A 104 -24.55 4.41 1.50
C LYS A 104 -25.27 3.30 2.27
N ARG A 105 -24.94 3.11 3.52
CA ARG A 105 -25.60 2.11 4.36
C ARG A 105 -27.01 2.53 4.78
#